data_f07cde6c5ea957c1a29b9ee71175d1b4
#
_entry.id   f07cde6c5ea957c1a29b9ee71175d1b4
#
_cell.length_a   1.000
_cell.length_b   1.000
_cell.length_c   1.000
_cell.angle_alpha   90.00
_cell.angle_beta   90.00
_cell.angle_gamma   90.00
#
_symmetry.space_group_name_H-M   'P 1'
#
loop_
_entity.id
_entity.type
_entity.pdbx_description
1 polymer ?
#
loop_
_entity_poly.entity_id
_entity_poly.type
_entity_poly.pdbx_seq_one_letter_code
_entity_poly.pdbx_strand_id
1 'polypeptide(L)'
;MLLGGGNALGQALIRLGAEEDIGFLAPRPPQDGWDAASLTQLLDDTRPDALINLAYYFDWFQAETVSEQRLAGQERAVERLAELCQHHNIVLLQPSSYRVFDGSRATAYSEKDEPVPLGLRGQALWRIEQSVRATCPQHVLLRFGWLLDDSPDGTLGRFLTRAEKAEELLMADDRRGNPTPVDDAARVIISVLKQLDCSAPLWGTYHYAGHEATTPLALGQAILTEARALHPLAIEAPTAQAHAARPDAAEEPQHAVLACKKILHTFGIKPRAWRAALPGLLDRFYRHG
;
A
#
# COMPACT_ATOMS: atom_id res chain seq x y z
N MET A 1 -7.70 14.75 7.14
CA MET A 1 -8.01 13.63 8.07
C MET A 1 -7.30 12.37 7.60
N LEU A 2 -6.88 11.50 8.52
CA LEU A 2 -6.21 10.22 8.22
C LEU A 2 -6.89 9.08 8.99
N LEU A 3 -7.67 8.24 8.32
CA LEU A 3 -8.15 6.99 8.91
C LEU A 3 -7.03 5.95 8.86
N GLY A 4 -6.81 5.23 9.95
CA GLY A 4 -5.73 4.24 10.04
C GLY A 4 -4.35 4.83 10.39
N GLY A 5 -4.29 5.95 11.09
CA GLY A 5 -3.04 6.56 11.53
C GLY A 5 -2.13 5.65 12.39
N GLY A 6 -2.66 4.56 12.94
CA GLY A 6 -1.91 3.60 13.75
C GLY A 6 -1.14 2.52 12.97
N ASN A 7 -1.39 2.34 11.65
CA ASN A 7 -0.63 1.39 10.84
C ASN A 7 0.68 2.00 10.30
N ALA A 8 1.56 1.18 9.73
CA ALA A 8 2.89 1.61 9.30
C ALA A 8 2.88 2.78 8.31
N LEU A 9 2.01 2.74 7.30
CA LEU A 9 1.89 3.84 6.34
C LEU A 9 1.30 5.11 7.00
N GLY A 10 0.34 4.94 7.91
CA GLY A 10 -0.23 6.04 8.69
C GLY A 10 0.80 6.71 9.61
N GLN A 11 1.63 5.93 10.29
CA GLN A 11 2.73 6.45 11.11
C GLN A 11 3.79 7.17 10.27
N ALA A 12 4.13 6.62 9.09
CA ALA A 12 5.02 7.28 8.16
C ALA A 12 4.47 8.62 7.67
N LEU A 13 3.15 8.69 7.38
CA LEU A 13 2.48 9.95 7.01
C LEU A 13 2.54 10.98 8.13
N ILE A 14 2.23 10.59 9.37
CA ILE A 14 2.26 11.50 10.53
C ILE A 14 3.69 12.03 10.74
N ARG A 15 4.69 11.15 10.71
CA ARG A 15 6.09 11.53 10.89
C ARG A 15 6.60 12.46 9.79
N LEU A 16 6.44 12.07 8.52
CA LEU A 16 6.92 12.87 7.39
C LEU A 16 6.09 14.14 7.18
N GLY A 17 4.79 14.12 7.53
CA GLY A 17 3.95 15.31 7.49
C GLY A 17 4.43 16.37 8.48
N ALA A 18 4.84 15.97 9.68
CA ALA A 18 5.38 16.89 10.68
C ALA A 18 6.69 17.58 10.21
N GLU A 19 7.52 16.88 9.42
CA GLU A 19 8.73 17.46 8.81
C GLU A 19 8.40 18.53 7.73
N GLU A 20 7.15 18.53 7.24
CA GLU A 20 6.66 19.43 6.19
C GLU A 20 5.51 20.37 6.69
N ASP A 21 5.42 20.57 8.00
CA ASP A 21 4.39 21.40 8.67
C ASP A 21 2.95 20.96 8.37
N ILE A 22 2.72 19.66 8.09
CA ILE A 22 1.39 19.09 7.87
C ILE A 22 0.97 18.27 9.09
N GLY A 23 -0.08 18.75 9.79
CA GLY A 23 -0.73 18.02 10.86
C GLY A 23 -1.86 17.13 10.35
N PHE A 24 -1.89 15.85 10.77
CA PHE A 24 -2.99 14.92 10.46
C PHE A 24 -3.92 14.75 11.66
N LEU A 25 -5.22 15.01 11.47
CA LEU A 25 -6.24 14.52 12.38
C LEU A 25 -6.42 13.01 12.14
N ALA A 26 -5.92 12.19 13.07
CA ALA A 26 -5.90 10.73 12.95
C ALA A 26 -6.75 10.09 14.09
N PRO A 27 -8.08 10.02 13.95
CA PRO A 27 -8.95 9.45 14.96
C PRO A 27 -8.71 7.94 15.11
N ARG A 28 -8.86 7.46 16.36
CA ARG A 28 -8.83 6.02 16.63
C ARG A 28 -10.12 5.38 16.14
N PRO A 29 -10.06 4.18 15.55
CA PRO A 29 -11.27 3.45 15.17
C PRO A 29 -12.07 3.07 16.42
N PRO A 30 -13.41 2.95 16.32
CA PRO A 30 -14.22 2.27 17.31
C PRO A 30 -13.72 0.83 17.58
N GLN A 31 -14.16 0.22 18.68
CA GLN A 31 -13.72 -1.13 19.06
C GLN A 31 -14.00 -2.17 17.97
N ASP A 32 -15.14 -2.03 17.27
CA ASP A 32 -15.55 -2.93 16.18
C ASP A 32 -15.09 -2.47 14.79
N GLY A 33 -14.22 -1.46 14.73
CA GLY A 33 -13.77 -0.83 13.49
C GLY A 33 -14.69 0.27 12.99
N TRP A 34 -14.38 0.81 11.82
CA TRP A 34 -15.19 1.84 11.17
C TRP A 34 -16.41 1.21 10.49
N ASP A 35 -17.59 1.68 10.83
CA ASP A 35 -18.85 1.38 10.16
C ASP A 35 -19.51 2.64 9.56
N ALA A 36 -20.63 2.46 8.87
CA ALA A 36 -21.34 3.56 8.22
C ALA A 36 -21.79 4.67 9.21
N ALA A 37 -22.18 4.30 10.43
CA ALA A 37 -22.70 5.25 11.42
C ALA A 37 -21.55 6.07 12.02
N SER A 38 -20.47 5.43 12.46
CA SER A 38 -19.30 6.07 13.03
C SER A 38 -18.58 6.97 12.03
N LEU A 39 -18.50 6.56 10.75
CA LEU A 39 -17.96 7.39 9.67
C LEU A 39 -18.85 8.62 9.41
N THR A 40 -20.17 8.47 9.41
CA THR A 40 -21.07 9.60 9.23
C THR A 40 -20.91 10.62 10.33
N GLN A 41 -20.97 10.19 11.59
CA GLN A 41 -20.79 11.08 12.73
C GLN A 41 -19.42 11.78 12.69
N LEU A 42 -18.34 11.03 12.42
CA LEU A 42 -17.00 11.58 12.36
C LEU A 42 -16.89 12.72 11.32
N LEU A 43 -17.41 12.51 10.10
CA LEU A 43 -17.30 13.50 9.03
C LEU A 43 -18.26 14.68 9.21
N ASP A 44 -19.44 14.48 9.80
CA ASP A 44 -20.36 15.55 10.16
C ASP A 44 -19.73 16.49 11.20
N ASP A 45 -19.03 15.92 12.19
CA ASP A 45 -18.42 16.66 13.29
C ASP A 45 -17.14 17.39 12.88
N THR A 46 -16.35 16.81 11.97
CA THR A 46 -14.98 17.30 11.66
C THR A 46 -14.86 18.05 10.35
N ARG A 47 -15.61 17.68 9.32
CA ARG A 47 -15.62 18.28 7.96
C ARG A 47 -14.22 18.60 7.43
N PRO A 48 -13.34 17.63 7.28
CA PRO A 48 -11.99 17.88 6.81
C PRO A 48 -12.00 18.23 5.30
N ASP A 49 -11.03 19.01 4.83
CA ASP A 49 -10.88 19.30 3.39
C ASP A 49 -10.47 18.08 2.57
N ALA A 50 -9.68 17.19 3.18
CA ALA A 50 -9.23 15.96 2.55
C ALA A 50 -9.21 14.79 3.55
N LEU A 51 -9.47 13.57 3.03
CA LEU A 51 -9.45 12.34 3.79
C LEU A 51 -8.57 11.30 3.09
N ILE A 52 -7.63 10.72 3.85
CA ILE A 52 -6.82 9.57 3.42
C ILE A 52 -7.36 8.33 4.13
N ASN A 53 -7.80 7.33 3.35
CA ASN A 53 -8.34 6.10 3.92
C ASN A 53 -7.31 4.98 3.98
N LEU A 54 -6.68 4.81 5.15
CA LEU A 54 -5.83 3.66 5.48
C LEU A 54 -6.47 2.74 6.53
N ALA A 55 -7.80 2.85 6.77
CA ALA A 55 -8.49 2.09 7.82
C ALA A 55 -8.28 0.56 7.71
N TYR A 56 -8.14 0.05 6.49
CA TYR A 56 -8.03 -1.38 6.19
C TYR A 56 -6.67 -1.77 5.60
N TYR A 57 -5.64 -0.94 5.83
CA TYR A 57 -4.28 -1.11 5.31
C TYR A 57 -3.74 -2.51 5.51
N PHE A 58 -3.84 -3.06 6.74
CA PHE A 58 -3.32 -4.37 7.06
C PHE A 58 -3.94 -5.46 6.17
N ASP A 59 -5.26 -5.50 6.07
CA ASP A 59 -5.97 -6.51 5.29
C ASP A 59 -5.65 -6.42 3.79
N TRP A 60 -5.53 -5.21 3.27
CA TRP A 60 -5.30 -5.00 1.84
C TRP A 60 -3.85 -5.24 1.41
N PHE A 61 -2.89 -4.93 2.27
CA PHE A 61 -1.48 -4.93 1.88
C PHE A 61 -0.62 -5.93 2.64
N GLN A 62 -0.93 -6.27 3.89
CA GLN A 62 -0.04 -7.03 4.76
C GLN A 62 -0.57 -8.40 5.18
N ALA A 63 -1.88 -8.57 5.37
CA ALA A 63 -2.45 -9.84 5.81
C ALA A 63 -2.14 -10.97 4.82
N GLU A 64 -1.83 -12.16 5.32
CA GLU A 64 -1.65 -13.36 4.50
C GLU A 64 -2.98 -13.86 3.97
N THR A 65 -4.00 -13.88 4.83
CA THR A 65 -5.37 -14.30 4.48
C THR A 65 -6.38 -13.28 4.98
N VAL A 66 -7.47 -13.10 4.22
CA VAL A 66 -8.60 -12.26 4.60
C VAL A 66 -9.89 -12.96 4.18
N SER A 67 -10.90 -13.00 5.07
CA SER A 67 -12.19 -13.61 4.74
C SER A 67 -13.01 -12.73 3.80
N GLU A 68 -13.81 -13.37 2.94
CA GLU A 68 -14.73 -12.68 2.02
C GLU A 68 -15.72 -11.77 2.77
N GLN A 69 -16.25 -12.25 3.91
CA GLN A 69 -17.17 -11.47 4.75
C GLN A 69 -16.53 -10.17 5.26
N ARG A 70 -15.24 -10.24 5.66
CA ARG A 70 -14.48 -9.07 6.13
C ARG A 70 -14.25 -8.08 4.99
N LEU A 71 -13.86 -8.56 3.81
CA LEU A 71 -13.68 -7.72 2.62
C LEU A 71 -15.01 -7.05 2.21
N ALA A 72 -16.13 -7.79 2.18
CA ALA A 72 -17.42 -7.22 1.87
C ALA A 72 -17.89 -6.15 2.87
N GLY A 73 -17.53 -6.29 4.15
CA GLY A 73 -17.75 -5.25 5.16
C GLY A 73 -16.96 -3.98 4.87
N GLN A 74 -15.70 -4.13 4.48
CA GLN A 74 -14.82 -3.01 4.11
C GLN A 74 -15.28 -2.31 2.83
N GLU A 75 -15.74 -3.05 1.82
CA GLU A 75 -16.30 -2.49 0.59
C GLU A 75 -17.48 -1.56 0.90
N ARG A 76 -18.45 -2.02 1.71
CA ARG A 76 -19.60 -1.18 2.13
C ARG A 76 -19.19 0.05 2.93
N ALA A 77 -18.18 -0.07 3.80
CA ALA A 77 -17.69 1.06 4.56
C ALA A 77 -17.00 2.10 3.67
N VAL A 78 -16.24 1.67 2.66
CA VAL A 78 -15.59 2.60 1.72
C VAL A 78 -16.61 3.22 0.75
N GLU A 79 -17.63 2.47 0.31
CA GLU A 79 -18.75 3.02 -0.46
C GLU A 79 -19.43 4.15 0.31
N ARG A 80 -19.77 3.91 1.59
CA ARG A 80 -20.33 4.94 2.45
C ARG A 80 -19.40 6.12 2.65
N LEU A 81 -18.12 5.87 2.81
CA LEU A 81 -17.10 6.91 2.93
C LEU A 81 -17.05 7.80 1.68
N ALA A 82 -17.12 7.20 0.48
CA ALA A 82 -17.15 7.93 -0.79
C ALA A 82 -18.41 8.81 -0.94
N GLU A 83 -19.59 8.32 -0.51
CA GLU A 83 -20.83 9.10 -0.47
C GLU A 83 -20.70 10.30 0.45
N LEU A 84 -20.16 10.10 1.65
CA LEU A 84 -19.97 11.17 2.65
C LEU A 84 -18.95 12.20 2.14
N CYS A 85 -17.85 11.76 1.54
CA CYS A 85 -16.87 12.67 0.95
C CYS A 85 -17.50 13.52 -0.16
N GLN A 86 -18.31 12.93 -1.03
CA GLN A 86 -19.06 13.67 -2.04
C GLN A 86 -20.06 14.65 -1.43
N HIS A 87 -20.82 14.22 -0.41
CA HIS A 87 -21.83 15.06 0.25
C HIS A 87 -21.21 16.31 0.92
N HIS A 88 -20.04 16.13 1.58
CA HIS A 88 -19.35 17.20 2.30
C HIS A 88 -18.30 17.93 1.46
N ASN A 89 -18.15 17.60 0.17
CA ASN A 89 -17.12 18.15 -0.73
C ASN A 89 -15.69 17.91 -0.21
N ILE A 90 -15.44 16.73 0.35
CA ILE A 90 -14.14 16.28 0.89
C ILE A 90 -13.37 15.54 -0.21
N VAL A 91 -12.10 15.87 -0.40
CA VAL A 91 -11.22 15.11 -1.29
C VAL A 91 -10.92 13.74 -0.70
N LEU A 92 -11.21 12.66 -1.45
CA LEU A 92 -10.91 11.29 -1.02
C LEU A 92 -9.64 10.76 -1.68
N LEU A 93 -8.61 10.47 -0.85
CA LEU A 93 -7.43 9.74 -1.27
C LEU A 93 -7.56 8.28 -0.81
N GLN A 94 -7.73 7.38 -1.78
CA GLN A 94 -7.95 5.95 -1.56
C GLN A 94 -6.79 5.13 -2.11
N PRO A 95 -5.98 4.50 -1.25
CA PRO A 95 -4.97 3.53 -1.69
C PRO A 95 -5.59 2.28 -2.30
N SER A 96 -4.92 1.77 -3.31
CA SER A 96 -5.20 0.50 -3.99
C SER A 96 -3.89 -0.23 -4.29
N SER A 97 -3.92 -1.32 -5.04
CA SER A 97 -2.78 -2.20 -5.22
C SER A 97 -2.65 -2.72 -6.65
N TYR A 98 -1.45 -3.16 -7.02
CA TYR A 98 -1.17 -3.97 -8.22
C TYR A 98 -2.05 -5.22 -8.33
N ARG A 99 -2.66 -5.70 -7.22
CA ARG A 99 -3.52 -6.90 -7.20
C ARG A 99 -4.80 -6.76 -8.00
N VAL A 100 -5.12 -5.57 -8.48
CA VAL A 100 -6.24 -5.38 -9.42
C VAL A 100 -5.94 -5.94 -10.81
N PHE A 101 -4.71 -6.33 -11.10
CA PHE A 101 -4.28 -6.93 -12.37
C PHE A 101 -4.04 -8.43 -12.24
N ASP A 102 -4.16 -9.15 -13.36
CA ASP A 102 -3.97 -10.61 -13.45
C ASP A 102 -2.50 -11.06 -13.54
N GLY A 103 -1.59 -10.14 -13.87
CA GLY A 103 -0.18 -10.47 -14.06
C GLY A 103 0.14 -11.22 -15.34
N SER A 104 -0.75 -11.26 -16.34
CA SER A 104 -0.54 -11.95 -17.62
C SER A 104 0.42 -11.22 -18.55
N ARG A 105 0.67 -9.92 -18.33
CA ARG A 105 1.51 -9.11 -19.20
C ARG A 105 2.98 -9.16 -18.79
N ALA A 106 3.86 -9.32 -19.78
CA ALA A 106 5.31 -9.20 -19.58
C ALA A 106 5.78 -7.73 -19.41
N THR A 107 4.96 -6.76 -19.83
CA THR A 107 5.25 -5.31 -19.71
C THR A 107 4.59 -4.71 -18.49
N ALA A 108 5.11 -3.58 -17.99
CA ALA A 108 4.52 -2.87 -16.87
C ALA A 108 3.08 -2.41 -17.17
N TYR A 109 2.19 -2.57 -16.17
CA TYR A 109 0.81 -2.11 -16.22
C TYR A 109 0.74 -0.60 -16.06
N SER A 110 -0.03 0.06 -16.91
CA SER A 110 -0.37 1.47 -16.83
C SER A 110 -1.78 1.66 -16.29
N GLU A 111 -2.15 2.89 -15.95
CA GLU A 111 -3.50 3.22 -15.48
C GLU A 111 -4.59 3.06 -16.56
N LYS A 112 -4.18 2.86 -17.83
CA LYS A 112 -5.08 2.60 -18.96
C LYS A 112 -5.40 1.12 -19.15
N ASP A 113 -4.61 0.25 -18.53
CA ASP A 113 -4.82 -1.20 -18.62
C ASP A 113 -6.03 -1.59 -17.78
N GLU A 114 -6.86 -2.47 -18.33
CA GLU A 114 -8.07 -2.93 -17.66
C GLU A 114 -7.72 -3.85 -16.47
N PRO A 115 -8.26 -3.59 -15.28
CA PRO A 115 -8.12 -4.48 -14.14
C PRO A 115 -8.82 -5.82 -14.34
N VAL A 116 -8.10 -6.90 -14.08
CA VAL A 116 -8.59 -8.29 -14.10
C VAL A 116 -8.06 -9.00 -12.86
N PRO A 117 -8.62 -8.73 -11.67
CA PRO A 117 -8.10 -9.28 -10.42
C PRO A 117 -8.31 -10.79 -10.30
N LEU A 118 -7.29 -11.51 -9.84
CA LEU A 118 -7.33 -12.97 -9.67
C LEU A 118 -8.00 -13.39 -8.36
N GLY A 119 -7.52 -12.88 -7.23
CA GLY A 119 -7.95 -13.30 -5.90
C GLY A 119 -8.99 -12.38 -5.26
N LEU A 120 -9.58 -12.85 -4.16
CA LEU A 120 -10.63 -12.12 -3.42
C LEU A 120 -10.21 -10.69 -3.05
N ARG A 121 -8.97 -10.51 -2.61
CA ARG A 121 -8.44 -9.20 -2.22
C ARG A 121 -8.34 -8.24 -3.40
N GLY A 122 -7.83 -8.70 -4.53
CA GLY A 122 -7.76 -7.91 -5.76
C GLY A 122 -9.15 -7.54 -6.27
N GLN A 123 -10.10 -8.48 -6.21
CA GLN A 123 -11.50 -8.25 -6.58
C GLN A 123 -12.16 -7.20 -5.67
N ALA A 124 -11.96 -7.29 -4.36
CA ALA A 124 -12.47 -6.31 -3.40
C ALA A 124 -11.90 -4.91 -3.67
N LEU A 125 -10.59 -4.79 -3.86
CA LEU A 125 -9.94 -3.53 -4.19
C LEU A 125 -10.47 -2.95 -5.50
N TRP A 126 -10.70 -3.78 -6.51
CA TRP A 126 -11.28 -3.32 -7.78
C TRP A 126 -12.72 -2.82 -7.62
N ARG A 127 -13.58 -3.52 -6.86
CA ARG A 127 -14.94 -3.03 -6.55
C ARG A 127 -14.92 -1.71 -5.78
N ILE A 128 -14.01 -1.57 -4.82
CA ILE A 128 -13.76 -0.31 -4.09
C ILE A 128 -13.38 0.82 -5.07
N GLU A 129 -12.44 0.58 -5.97
CA GLU A 129 -12.06 1.59 -6.97
C GLU A 129 -13.23 1.99 -7.87
N GLN A 130 -14.06 1.03 -8.30
CA GLN A 130 -15.25 1.31 -9.10
C GLN A 130 -16.27 2.15 -8.33
N SER A 131 -16.55 1.80 -7.08
CA SER A 131 -17.46 2.54 -6.20
C SER A 131 -16.98 3.97 -5.96
N VAL A 132 -15.70 4.15 -5.62
CA VAL A 132 -15.10 5.49 -5.40
C VAL A 132 -15.21 6.35 -6.66
N ARG A 133 -14.89 5.80 -7.85
CA ARG A 133 -14.98 6.54 -9.13
C ARG A 133 -16.42 6.95 -9.46
N ALA A 134 -17.38 6.08 -9.18
CA ALA A 134 -18.79 6.33 -9.47
C ALA A 134 -19.42 7.37 -8.53
N THR A 135 -18.95 7.41 -7.28
CA THR A 135 -19.62 8.15 -6.20
C THR A 135 -18.93 9.46 -5.85
N CYS A 136 -17.58 9.49 -5.81
CA CYS A 136 -16.82 10.66 -5.38
C CYS A 136 -15.97 11.23 -6.53
N PRO A 137 -16.42 12.27 -7.25
CA PRO A 137 -15.64 12.87 -8.35
C PRO A 137 -14.28 13.43 -7.92
N GLN A 138 -14.19 13.95 -6.68
CA GLN A 138 -12.95 14.48 -6.12
C GLN A 138 -12.15 13.38 -5.41
N HIS A 139 -11.62 12.44 -6.19
CA HIS A 139 -10.82 11.34 -5.64
C HIS A 139 -9.45 11.22 -6.28
N VAL A 140 -8.51 10.67 -5.51
CA VAL A 140 -7.25 10.14 -5.99
C VAL A 140 -7.14 8.68 -5.56
N LEU A 141 -7.10 7.77 -6.53
CA LEU A 141 -6.81 6.36 -6.34
C LEU A 141 -5.31 6.14 -6.56
N LEU A 142 -4.60 5.64 -5.55
CA LEU A 142 -3.16 5.33 -5.64
C LEU A 142 -2.94 3.83 -5.59
N ARG A 143 -2.61 3.22 -6.73
CA ARG A 143 -2.20 1.82 -6.80
C ARG A 143 -0.72 1.70 -6.48
N PHE A 144 -0.42 1.00 -5.40
CA PHE A 144 0.96 0.75 -4.97
C PHE A 144 1.48 -0.61 -5.45
N GLY A 145 2.81 -0.69 -5.65
CA GLY A 145 3.54 -1.94 -5.80
C GLY A 145 3.63 -2.73 -4.48
N TRP A 146 4.67 -3.55 -4.31
CA TRP A 146 4.88 -4.34 -3.09
C TRP A 146 5.30 -3.44 -1.93
N LEU A 147 4.37 -3.07 -1.07
CA LEU A 147 4.68 -2.24 0.10
C LEU A 147 5.65 -2.98 1.04
N LEU A 148 6.78 -2.35 1.30
CA LEU A 148 7.76 -2.79 2.29
C LEU A 148 7.50 -2.05 3.60
N ASP A 149 7.08 -2.81 4.58
CA ASP A 149 6.62 -2.36 5.88
C ASP A 149 7.49 -3.00 6.97
N ASP A 150 8.15 -2.19 7.76
CA ASP A 150 9.08 -2.57 8.84
C ASP A 150 8.40 -2.81 10.19
N SER A 151 7.06 -2.73 10.28
CA SER A 151 6.34 -3.18 11.47
C SER A 151 6.49 -4.69 11.69
N PRO A 152 6.38 -5.19 12.93
CA PRO A 152 6.55 -6.63 13.23
C PRO A 152 5.66 -7.53 12.36
N ASP A 153 4.42 -7.12 12.12
CA ASP A 153 3.45 -7.83 11.27
C ASP A 153 3.53 -7.43 9.79
N GLY A 154 4.42 -6.51 9.44
CA GLY A 154 4.67 -6.06 8.07
C GLY A 154 5.43 -7.08 7.23
N THR A 155 5.48 -6.85 5.93
CA THR A 155 6.15 -7.77 5.00
C THR A 155 7.63 -7.96 5.33
N LEU A 156 8.34 -6.86 5.62
CA LEU A 156 9.76 -6.91 5.99
C LEU A 156 9.95 -7.49 7.38
N GLY A 157 9.12 -7.07 8.36
CA GLY A 157 9.23 -7.54 9.75
C GLY A 157 9.04 -9.05 9.85
N ARG A 158 8.00 -9.61 9.24
CA ARG A 158 7.79 -11.07 9.20
C ARG A 158 8.93 -11.81 8.53
N PHE A 159 9.47 -11.27 7.42
CA PHE A 159 10.61 -11.87 6.74
C PHE A 159 11.85 -11.93 7.65
N LEU A 160 12.18 -10.85 8.34
CA LEU A 160 13.32 -10.78 9.26
C LEU A 160 13.13 -11.69 10.48
N THR A 161 11.95 -11.67 11.10
CA THR A 161 11.64 -12.56 12.24
C THR A 161 11.82 -14.03 11.87
N ARG A 162 11.40 -14.46 10.67
CA ARG A 162 11.63 -15.83 10.20
C ARG A 162 13.12 -16.09 9.94
N ALA A 163 13.84 -15.13 9.39
CA ALA A 163 15.28 -15.24 9.17
C ALA A 163 16.07 -15.40 10.48
N GLU A 164 15.68 -14.70 11.53
CA GLU A 164 16.27 -14.80 12.88
C GLU A 164 16.02 -16.16 13.52
N LYS A 165 14.84 -16.75 13.28
CA LYS A 165 14.47 -18.08 13.77
C LYS A 165 15.07 -19.21 12.93
N ALA A 166 15.89 -18.92 11.92
CA ALA A 166 16.42 -19.88 10.97
C ALA A 166 15.33 -20.70 10.23
N GLU A 167 14.14 -20.14 10.05
CA GLU A 167 13.08 -20.77 9.28
C GLU A 167 13.43 -20.74 7.79
N GLU A 168 13.08 -21.80 7.06
CA GLU A 168 13.26 -21.81 5.61
C GLU A 168 12.46 -20.69 4.94
N LEU A 169 13.14 -19.91 4.10
CA LEU A 169 12.55 -18.78 3.36
C LEU A 169 12.38 -19.17 1.89
N LEU A 170 11.26 -19.79 1.56
CA LEU A 170 10.89 -20.13 0.18
C LEU A 170 10.39 -18.87 -0.54
N MET A 171 11.06 -18.45 -1.61
CA MET A 171 10.75 -17.22 -2.34
C MET A 171 10.72 -17.42 -3.84
N ALA A 172 9.71 -16.83 -4.50
CA ALA A 172 9.57 -16.96 -5.95
C ALA A 172 10.71 -16.26 -6.71
N ASP A 173 11.28 -16.92 -7.69
CA ASP A 173 12.32 -16.40 -8.58
C ASP A 173 11.78 -16.00 -9.97
N ASP A 174 10.57 -16.42 -10.29
CA ASP A 174 9.85 -16.19 -11.56
C ASP A 174 8.68 -15.21 -11.45
N ARG A 175 8.43 -14.63 -10.26
CA ARG A 175 7.48 -13.54 -10.03
C ARG A 175 8.19 -12.18 -10.11
N ARG A 176 7.53 -11.15 -10.65
CA ARG A 176 8.13 -9.83 -10.80
C ARG A 176 7.20 -8.72 -10.27
N GLY A 177 7.78 -7.75 -9.59
CA GLY A 177 7.08 -6.57 -9.10
C GLY A 177 8.06 -5.51 -8.58
N ASN A 178 7.52 -4.42 -8.07
CA ASN A 178 8.31 -3.29 -7.58
C ASN A 178 8.16 -3.16 -6.06
N PRO A 179 9.21 -3.43 -5.29
CA PRO A 179 9.22 -3.08 -3.87
C PRO A 179 9.01 -1.58 -3.68
N THR A 180 8.16 -1.22 -2.73
CA THR A 180 7.76 0.16 -2.48
C THR A 180 7.83 0.42 -0.98
N PRO A 181 8.90 1.06 -0.48
CA PRO A 181 9.01 1.41 0.93
C PRO A 181 7.84 2.27 1.40
N VAL A 182 7.33 2.01 2.60
CA VAL A 182 6.20 2.77 3.16
C VAL A 182 6.50 4.26 3.29
N ASP A 183 7.74 4.64 3.57
CA ASP A 183 8.16 6.04 3.62
C ASP A 183 8.04 6.72 2.25
N ASP A 184 8.34 6.00 1.16
CA ASP A 184 8.15 6.50 -0.19
C ASP A 184 6.66 6.64 -0.54
N ALA A 185 5.83 5.67 -0.15
CA ALA A 185 4.38 5.75 -0.32
C ALA A 185 3.80 6.96 0.45
N ALA A 186 4.23 7.18 1.69
CA ALA A 186 3.81 8.32 2.50
C ALA A 186 4.24 9.65 1.87
N ARG A 187 5.49 9.77 1.43
CA ARG A 187 6.00 10.96 0.73
C ARG A 187 5.19 11.28 -0.52
N VAL A 188 4.80 10.26 -1.29
CA VAL A 188 3.97 10.43 -2.49
C VAL A 188 2.59 10.96 -2.13
N ILE A 189 1.95 10.39 -1.11
CA ILE A 189 0.65 10.85 -0.63
C ILE A 189 0.73 12.33 -0.20
N ILE A 190 1.74 12.72 0.58
CA ILE A 190 1.96 14.11 1.00
C ILE A 190 2.17 15.02 -0.22
N SER A 191 3.01 14.61 -1.17
CA SER A 191 3.27 15.39 -2.38
C SER A 191 2.03 15.58 -3.26
N VAL A 192 1.15 14.57 -3.33
CA VAL A 192 -0.13 14.66 -4.02
C VAL A 192 -1.06 15.63 -3.30
N LEU A 193 -1.23 15.49 -1.97
CA LEU A 193 -2.08 16.38 -1.17
C LEU A 193 -1.71 17.85 -1.34
N LYS A 194 -0.42 18.18 -1.27
CA LYS A 194 0.06 19.56 -1.45
C LYS A 194 -0.30 20.16 -2.81
N GLN A 195 -0.39 19.35 -3.85
CA GLN A 195 -0.69 19.82 -5.20
C GLN A 195 -2.19 19.87 -5.49
N LEU A 196 -3.00 19.08 -4.79
CA LEU A 196 -4.47 19.15 -4.92
C LEU A 196 -5.05 20.47 -4.41
N ASP A 197 -4.37 21.14 -3.47
CA ASP A 197 -4.77 22.42 -2.91
C ASP A 197 -4.48 23.61 -3.86
N CYS A 198 -3.62 23.43 -4.86
CA CYS A 198 -3.05 24.54 -5.62
C CYS A 198 -3.67 24.80 -7.01
N SER A 199 -4.48 23.89 -7.60
CA SER A 199 -4.92 24.09 -9.01
C SER A 199 -5.81 22.98 -9.57
N ALA A 200 -5.98 22.93 -10.89
CA ALA A 200 -6.82 22.09 -11.71
C ALA A 200 -7.15 20.68 -11.16
N PRO A 201 -8.30 20.11 -11.50
CA PRO A 201 -8.72 18.81 -10.99
C PRO A 201 -7.75 17.70 -11.41
N LEU A 202 -6.88 17.28 -10.50
CA LEU A 202 -5.90 16.21 -10.69
C LEU A 202 -6.49 14.85 -10.22
N TRP A 203 -7.80 14.69 -10.42
CA TRP A 203 -8.55 13.51 -9.97
C TRP A 203 -8.25 12.27 -10.81
N GLY A 204 -8.49 11.11 -10.23
CA GLY A 204 -8.42 9.82 -10.91
C GLY A 204 -7.39 8.86 -10.34
N THR A 205 -7.04 7.86 -11.15
CA THR A 205 -6.15 6.77 -10.74
C THR A 205 -4.71 7.04 -11.15
N TYR A 206 -3.78 6.74 -10.23
CA TYR A 206 -2.33 6.84 -10.42
C TYR A 206 -1.63 5.60 -9.91
N HIS A 207 -0.52 5.24 -10.54
CA HIS A 207 0.37 4.19 -10.08
C HIS A 207 1.59 4.80 -9.41
N TYR A 208 1.98 4.23 -8.27
CA TYR A 208 3.29 4.47 -7.69
C TYR A 208 3.91 3.18 -7.18
N ALA A 209 5.15 2.93 -7.61
CA ALA A 209 5.96 1.81 -7.16
C ALA A 209 7.43 2.21 -7.18
N GLY A 210 8.25 1.56 -6.37
CA GLY A 210 9.69 1.81 -6.36
C GLY A 210 10.33 1.56 -7.72
N HIS A 211 11.40 2.28 -7.99
CA HIS A 211 12.19 2.08 -9.20
C HIS A 211 12.85 0.70 -9.17
N GLU A 212 12.97 0.07 -10.32
CA GLU A 212 13.50 -1.28 -10.54
C GLU A 212 12.56 -2.41 -10.07
N ALA A 213 12.04 -3.14 -11.03
CA ALA A 213 11.33 -4.38 -10.78
C ALA A 213 12.32 -5.48 -10.40
N THR A 214 11.92 -6.31 -9.43
CA THR A 214 12.74 -7.43 -8.94
C THR A 214 11.89 -8.67 -8.73
N THR A 215 12.52 -9.79 -8.34
CA THR A 215 11.82 -10.99 -7.87
C THR A 215 11.79 -11.02 -6.34
N PRO A 216 10.82 -11.73 -5.70
CA PRO A 216 10.85 -11.94 -4.26
C PRO A 216 12.18 -12.54 -3.79
N LEU A 217 12.74 -13.51 -4.51
CA LEU A 217 14.04 -14.11 -4.19
C LEU A 217 15.15 -13.06 -4.14
N ALA A 218 15.29 -12.24 -5.19
CA ALA A 218 16.34 -11.20 -5.24
C ALA A 218 16.10 -10.09 -4.20
N LEU A 219 14.84 -9.77 -3.88
CA LEU A 219 14.49 -8.87 -2.78
C LEU A 219 14.94 -9.46 -1.44
N GLY A 220 14.61 -10.71 -1.15
CA GLY A 220 15.02 -11.38 0.08
C GLY A 220 16.54 -11.46 0.23
N GLN A 221 17.27 -11.77 -0.85
CA GLN A 221 18.74 -11.75 -0.85
C GLN A 221 19.31 -10.37 -0.50
N ALA A 222 18.74 -9.31 -1.09
CA ALA A 222 19.16 -7.94 -0.79
C ALA A 222 18.89 -7.56 0.68
N ILE A 223 17.69 -7.90 1.21
CA ILE A 223 17.33 -7.67 2.61
C ILE A 223 18.31 -8.39 3.54
N LEU A 224 18.60 -9.67 3.33
CA LEU A 224 19.53 -10.43 4.17
C LEU A 224 20.94 -9.88 4.10
N THR A 225 21.37 -9.42 2.94
CA THR A 225 22.72 -8.82 2.77
C THR A 225 22.87 -7.57 3.64
N GLU A 226 21.90 -6.65 3.57
CA GLU A 226 21.90 -5.42 4.37
C GLU A 226 21.69 -5.71 5.87
N ALA A 227 20.77 -6.62 6.21
CA ALA A 227 20.46 -6.95 7.59
C ALA A 227 21.65 -7.56 8.34
N ARG A 228 22.48 -8.38 7.68
CA ARG A 228 23.71 -8.94 8.29
C ARG A 228 24.76 -7.92 8.68
N ALA A 229 24.74 -6.75 8.04
CA ALA A 229 25.63 -5.66 8.44
C ALA A 229 25.20 -5.04 9.79
N LEU A 230 23.97 -5.25 10.22
CA LEU A 230 23.37 -4.71 11.44
C LEU A 230 23.20 -5.76 12.53
N HIS A 231 22.82 -6.99 12.16
CA HIS A 231 22.48 -8.05 13.10
C HIS A 231 22.90 -9.45 12.57
N PRO A 232 23.47 -10.34 13.41
CA PRO A 232 23.76 -11.72 13.01
C PRO A 232 22.47 -12.46 12.64
N LEU A 233 22.48 -13.09 11.46
CA LEU A 233 21.37 -13.94 11.00
C LEU A 233 21.84 -15.36 10.81
N ALA A 234 21.02 -16.31 11.25
CA ALA A 234 21.35 -17.74 11.15
C ALA A 234 21.17 -18.30 9.72
N ILE A 235 20.31 -17.65 8.91
CA ILE A 235 20.04 -18.09 7.55
C ILE A 235 21.00 -17.41 6.54
N GLU A 236 21.58 -18.17 5.63
CA GLU A 236 22.53 -17.61 4.64
C GLU A 236 21.86 -16.98 3.42
N ALA A 237 20.82 -17.64 2.88
CA ALA A 237 20.09 -17.18 1.71
C ALA A 237 18.67 -17.72 1.69
N PRO A 238 17.71 -17.05 1.03
CA PRO A 238 16.42 -17.63 0.76
C PRO A 238 16.55 -18.71 -0.33
N THR A 239 15.66 -19.68 -0.28
CA THR A 239 15.58 -20.77 -1.26
C THR A 239 14.63 -20.41 -2.40
N ALA A 240 15.03 -20.64 -3.63
CA ALA A 240 14.22 -20.39 -4.81
C ALA A 240 13.03 -21.36 -4.87
N GLN A 241 11.86 -20.83 -5.23
CA GLN A 241 10.63 -21.57 -5.45
C GLN A 241 9.90 -21.00 -6.67
N ALA A 242 9.33 -21.85 -7.52
CA ALA A 242 8.47 -21.37 -8.60
C ALA A 242 7.20 -20.71 -8.01
N HIS A 243 6.73 -19.62 -8.64
CA HIS A 243 5.49 -18.94 -8.22
C HIS A 243 4.31 -19.92 -8.15
N ALA A 244 4.14 -20.79 -9.16
CA ALA A 244 3.06 -21.77 -9.22
C ALA A 244 3.05 -22.78 -8.05
N ALA A 245 4.17 -22.96 -7.34
CA ALA A 245 4.26 -23.85 -6.18
C ALA A 245 3.83 -23.19 -4.87
N ARG A 246 3.53 -21.89 -4.88
CA ARG A 246 3.08 -21.16 -3.68
C ARG A 246 1.60 -21.41 -3.40
N PRO A 247 1.20 -21.45 -2.12
CA PRO A 247 -0.21 -21.64 -1.75
C PRO A 247 -1.14 -20.54 -2.30
N ASP A 248 -0.64 -19.31 -2.44
CA ASP A 248 -1.36 -18.13 -2.90
C ASP A 248 -1.19 -17.83 -4.40
N ALA A 249 -0.58 -18.73 -5.17
CA ALA A 249 -0.24 -18.51 -6.59
C ALA A 249 -1.45 -18.17 -7.45
N ALA A 250 -2.60 -18.78 -7.18
CA ALA A 250 -3.84 -18.51 -7.92
C ALA A 250 -4.47 -17.13 -7.62
N GLU A 251 -4.08 -16.50 -6.51
CA GLU A 251 -4.63 -15.21 -6.06
C GLU A 251 -3.68 -14.03 -6.28
N GLU A 252 -2.41 -14.30 -6.53
CA GLU A 252 -1.38 -13.28 -6.67
C GLU A 252 -0.85 -13.20 -8.10
N PRO A 253 -0.81 -12.01 -8.72
CA PRO A 253 -0.30 -11.87 -10.08
C PRO A 253 1.20 -12.22 -10.16
N GLN A 254 1.58 -12.99 -11.19
CA GLN A 254 2.99 -13.35 -11.43
C GLN A 254 3.80 -12.12 -11.87
N HIS A 255 3.25 -11.27 -12.74
CA HIS A 255 3.85 -10.02 -13.16
C HIS A 255 3.04 -8.84 -12.60
N ALA A 256 3.62 -8.11 -11.66
CA ALA A 256 2.97 -7.03 -10.93
C ALA A 256 3.70 -5.69 -11.06
N VAL A 257 4.41 -5.50 -12.17
CA VAL A 257 5.19 -4.28 -12.42
C VAL A 257 4.26 -3.14 -12.82
N LEU A 258 4.33 -2.00 -12.11
CA LEU A 258 3.54 -0.81 -12.38
C LEU A 258 4.34 0.26 -13.11
N ALA A 259 3.76 0.84 -14.17
CA ALA A 259 4.30 2.01 -14.85
C ALA A 259 3.88 3.29 -14.12
N CYS A 260 4.85 4.10 -13.72
CA CYS A 260 4.62 5.35 -12.95
C CYS A 260 4.74 6.62 -13.82
N LYS A 261 4.50 6.50 -15.14
CA LYS A 261 4.63 7.65 -16.06
C LYS A 261 3.59 8.73 -15.81
N LYS A 262 2.34 8.34 -15.49
CA LYS A 262 1.26 9.29 -15.28
C LYS A 262 1.54 10.15 -14.04
N ILE A 263 1.88 9.57 -12.90
CA ILE A 263 2.18 10.32 -11.69
C ILE A 263 3.39 11.25 -11.85
N LEU A 264 4.40 10.81 -12.62
CA LEU A 264 5.55 11.64 -12.97
C LEU A 264 5.14 12.86 -13.80
N HIS A 265 4.33 12.66 -14.84
CA HIS A 265 3.93 13.77 -15.73
C HIS A 265 2.94 14.72 -15.05
N THR A 266 2.08 14.21 -14.16
CA THR A 266 1.04 15.01 -13.50
C THR A 266 1.58 15.76 -12.28
N PHE A 267 2.33 15.07 -11.42
CA PHE A 267 2.79 15.59 -10.12
C PHE A 267 4.31 15.79 -10.01
N GLY A 268 5.08 15.49 -11.07
CA GLY A 268 6.54 15.54 -11.02
C GLY A 268 7.18 14.48 -10.11
N ILE A 269 6.40 13.48 -9.65
CA ILE A 269 6.84 12.48 -8.68
C ILE A 269 7.58 11.35 -9.39
N LYS A 270 8.87 11.20 -9.11
CA LYS A 270 9.71 10.11 -9.63
C LYS A 270 9.76 8.94 -8.65
N PRO A 271 9.64 7.68 -9.16
CA PRO A 271 9.99 6.50 -8.38
C PRO A 271 11.41 6.56 -7.83
N ARG A 272 11.59 6.18 -6.55
CA ARG A 272 12.90 6.08 -5.91
C ARG A 272 13.40 4.63 -5.94
N ALA A 273 14.72 4.46 -5.88
CA ALA A 273 15.33 3.16 -5.76
C ALA A 273 15.02 2.56 -4.38
N TRP A 274 14.27 1.47 -4.34
CA TRP A 274 13.86 0.81 -3.09
C TRP A 274 15.04 0.33 -2.25
N ARG A 275 16.16 -0.05 -2.90
CA ARG A 275 17.39 -0.47 -2.19
C ARG A 275 17.95 0.64 -1.30
N ALA A 276 17.84 1.88 -1.70
CA ALA A 276 18.32 3.01 -0.91
C ALA A 276 17.55 3.21 0.41
N ALA A 277 16.33 2.68 0.51
CA ALA A 277 15.52 2.77 1.72
C ALA A 277 15.77 1.60 2.70
N LEU A 278 16.38 0.49 2.26
CA LEU A 278 16.56 -0.71 3.09
C LEU A 278 17.31 -0.42 4.40
N PRO A 279 18.45 0.30 4.41
CA PRO A 279 19.16 0.57 5.67
C PRO A 279 18.27 1.25 6.72
N GLY A 280 17.49 2.24 6.31
CA GLY A 280 16.58 2.96 7.22
C GLY A 280 15.42 2.08 7.75
N LEU A 281 14.85 1.23 6.90
CA LEU A 281 13.82 0.27 7.31
C LEU A 281 14.37 -0.75 8.32
N LEU A 282 15.55 -1.30 8.05
CA LEU A 282 16.22 -2.27 8.92
C LEU A 282 16.63 -1.66 10.26
N ASP A 283 17.17 -0.45 10.25
CA ASP A 283 17.53 0.28 11.48
C ASP A 283 16.31 0.50 12.38
N ARG A 284 15.15 0.88 11.81
CA ARG A 284 13.90 1.02 12.58
C ARG A 284 13.39 -0.32 13.13
N PHE A 285 13.42 -1.38 12.31
CA PHE A 285 13.01 -2.70 12.76
C PHE A 285 13.83 -3.15 13.96
N TYR A 286 15.17 -3.08 13.91
CA TYR A 286 16.05 -3.53 14.99
C TYR A 286 16.10 -2.60 16.21
N ARG A 287 15.65 -1.35 16.10
CA ARG A 287 15.54 -0.45 17.27
C ARG A 287 14.22 -0.57 18.02
N HIS A 288 13.16 -1.05 17.37
CA HIS A 288 11.80 -1.09 17.92
C HIS A 288 11.27 -2.51 18.12
N GLY A 289 11.97 -3.54 17.66
CA GLY A 289 11.76 -4.95 17.93
C GLY A 289 12.62 -5.40 19.09
#